data_80fd2a310ebec426ce0135a4995c1400
#
_entry.id   80fd2a310ebec426ce0135a4995c1400
#
_cell.length_a   1.000
_cell.length_b   1.000
_cell.length_c   1.000
_cell.angle_alpha   90.00
_cell.angle_beta   90.00
_cell.angle_gamma   90.00
#
_symmetry.space_group_name_H-M   'P 1'
#
loop_
_entity.id
_entity.type
_entity.pdbx_description
1 polymer ?
#
loop_
_entity_poly.entity_id
_entity_poly.type
_entity_poly.pdbx_seq_one_letter_code
_entity_poly.pdbx_strand_id
1 'polypeptide(L)'
;IGAIGLGSNFRAALPSREELMGKLRTPNSRRMFAIRQAMLVGFTLEELHEITLIDPWFLRQIKEIVDMEGQIRDFALANSMTPDNPEMVAVLRKAKEFGFSDRQLAEMWKKPEGDIRALRRETGTVPTYYLVDTCAAEFEAYTPYYYSTYEKGDEVQTKDCRKVLILGGGPNRIGQGIEF
;
A
#
# COMPACT_ATOMS: atom_id res chain seq x y z
N ILE A 1 16.72 -10.55 -1.13
CA ILE A 1 16.11 -9.91 -2.30
C ILE A 1 14.65 -9.77 -1.97
N GLY A 2 14.25 -8.56 -1.58
CA GLY A 2 12.97 -8.31 -0.95
C GLY A 2 11.78 -8.52 -1.87
N ALA A 3 10.76 -9.17 -1.35
CA ALA A 3 9.43 -9.15 -1.93
C ALA A 3 8.93 -7.70 -1.97
N ILE A 4 8.33 -7.31 -3.08
CA ILE A 4 7.76 -5.98 -3.25
C ILE A 4 6.29 -6.06 -2.83
N GLY A 5 5.91 -5.30 -1.81
CA GLY A 5 4.54 -5.29 -1.28
C GLY A 5 4.15 -6.61 -0.61
N LEU A 6 2.92 -7.09 -0.82
CA LEU A 6 2.42 -8.36 -0.26
C LEU A 6 3.10 -9.61 -0.84
N GLY A 7 4.39 -9.57 -1.12
CA GLY A 7 5.15 -10.72 -1.61
C GLY A 7 5.04 -10.94 -3.12
N SER A 8 4.69 -9.92 -3.86
CA SER A 8 4.62 -9.98 -5.31
C SER A 8 6.00 -10.10 -5.93
N ASN A 9 6.45 -11.34 -6.08
CA ASN A 9 7.38 -11.65 -7.13
C ASN A 9 6.52 -11.86 -8.39
N PHE A 10 6.26 -10.78 -9.13
CA PHE A 10 5.38 -10.78 -10.31
C PHE A 10 5.83 -11.76 -11.41
N ARG A 11 7.04 -12.31 -11.30
CA ARG A 11 7.66 -13.21 -12.27
C ARG A 11 7.61 -14.69 -11.84
N ALA A 12 7.28 -14.97 -10.57
CA ALA A 12 7.21 -16.34 -10.10
C ALA A 12 5.87 -16.97 -10.47
N ALA A 13 5.89 -18.24 -10.85
CA ALA A 13 4.68 -19.03 -10.99
C ALA A 13 3.93 -19.09 -9.64
N LEU A 14 2.62 -19.00 -9.69
CA LEU A 14 1.80 -19.16 -8.49
C LEU A 14 1.89 -20.62 -8.01
N PRO A 15 1.94 -20.84 -6.67
CA PRO A 15 1.92 -22.17 -6.10
C PRO A 15 0.60 -22.91 -6.44
N SER A 16 0.63 -24.24 -6.37
CA SER A 16 -0.59 -25.02 -6.53
C SER A 16 -1.59 -24.76 -5.38
N ARG A 17 -2.85 -25.09 -5.63
CA ARG A 17 -3.90 -24.97 -4.62
C ARG A 17 -3.60 -25.82 -3.35
N GLU A 18 -3.03 -27.00 -3.53
CA GLU A 18 -2.64 -27.89 -2.43
C GLU A 18 -1.51 -27.33 -1.58
N GLU A 19 -0.47 -26.81 -2.24
CA GLU A 19 0.65 -26.14 -1.55
C GLU A 19 0.17 -24.94 -0.74
N LEU A 20 -0.78 -24.17 -1.28
CA LEU A 20 -1.35 -23.01 -0.60
C LEU A 20 -2.19 -23.42 0.60
N MET A 21 -2.98 -24.48 0.51
CA MET A 21 -3.74 -25.01 1.66
C MET A 21 -2.82 -25.35 2.84
N GLY A 22 -1.68 -25.99 2.58
CA GLY A 22 -0.68 -26.26 3.62
C GLY A 22 -0.13 -25.00 4.29
N LYS A 23 0.19 -23.98 3.49
CA LYS A 23 0.72 -22.69 3.97
C LYS A 23 -0.32 -21.85 4.72
N LEU A 24 -1.60 -21.99 4.38
CA LEU A 24 -2.70 -21.24 4.99
C LEU A 24 -3.10 -21.78 6.36
N ARG A 25 -3.03 -23.10 6.57
CA ARG A 25 -3.42 -23.75 7.83
C ARG A 25 -2.54 -23.36 9.01
N THR A 26 -1.25 -23.13 8.76
CA THR A 26 -0.29 -22.86 9.84
C THR A 26 -0.07 -21.35 9.99
N PRO A 27 -0.46 -20.73 11.13
CA PRO A 27 -0.19 -19.31 11.37
C PRO A 27 1.31 -19.03 11.46
N ASN A 28 1.78 -18.12 10.61
CA ASN A 28 3.16 -17.65 10.62
C ASN A 28 3.26 -16.29 9.91
N SER A 29 4.40 -15.63 9.98
CA SER A 29 4.64 -14.31 9.38
C SER A 29 4.51 -14.26 7.85
N ARG A 30 4.56 -15.40 7.16
CA ARG A 30 4.41 -15.49 5.70
C ARG A 30 2.98 -15.75 5.25
N ARG A 31 2.06 -16.01 6.17
CA ARG A 31 0.68 -16.37 5.87
C ARG A 31 -0.06 -15.30 5.05
N MET A 32 0.22 -14.00 5.30
CA MET A 32 -0.34 -12.90 4.52
C MET A 32 -0.02 -13.02 3.02
N PHE A 33 1.19 -13.40 2.68
CA PHE A 33 1.59 -13.61 1.29
C PHE A 33 0.90 -14.82 0.65
N ALA A 34 0.69 -15.88 1.45
CA ALA A 34 -0.06 -17.06 1.00
C ALA A 34 -1.54 -16.73 0.76
N ILE A 35 -2.16 -15.88 1.59
CA ILE A 35 -3.55 -15.41 1.41
C ILE A 35 -3.69 -14.67 0.07
N ARG A 36 -2.80 -13.72 -0.23
CA ARG A 36 -2.81 -13.05 -1.53
C ARG A 36 -2.66 -14.03 -2.69
N GLN A 37 -1.70 -14.96 -2.61
CA GLN A 37 -1.50 -15.97 -3.65
C GLN A 37 -2.75 -16.85 -3.84
N ALA A 38 -3.40 -17.24 -2.74
CA ALA A 38 -4.63 -18.02 -2.78
C ALA A 38 -5.77 -17.27 -3.48
N MET A 39 -5.95 -15.98 -3.19
CA MET A 39 -6.92 -15.13 -3.90
C MET A 39 -6.66 -15.07 -5.40
N LEU A 40 -5.38 -14.98 -5.81
CA LEU A 40 -4.98 -14.99 -7.22
C LEU A 40 -5.22 -16.34 -7.92
N VAL A 41 -5.22 -17.45 -7.16
CA VAL A 41 -5.50 -18.82 -7.69
C VAL A 41 -7.00 -19.14 -7.59
N GLY A 42 -7.83 -18.21 -7.12
CA GLY A 42 -9.28 -18.33 -7.11
C GLY A 42 -9.88 -18.97 -5.86
N PHE A 43 -9.20 -18.90 -4.71
CA PHE A 43 -9.85 -19.20 -3.43
C PHE A 43 -10.91 -18.16 -3.10
N THR A 44 -12.08 -18.59 -2.65
CA THR A 44 -13.11 -17.66 -2.17
C THR A 44 -12.80 -17.15 -0.77
N LEU A 45 -13.48 -16.08 -0.35
CA LEU A 45 -13.32 -15.53 1.00
C LEU A 45 -13.78 -16.52 2.06
N GLU A 46 -14.82 -17.30 1.76
CA GLU A 46 -15.38 -18.35 2.62
C GLU A 46 -14.35 -19.47 2.82
N GLU A 47 -13.77 -19.98 1.74
CA GLU A 47 -12.70 -20.99 1.81
C GLU A 47 -11.49 -20.50 2.62
N LEU A 48 -11.08 -19.24 2.40
CA LEU A 48 -10.00 -18.63 3.16
C LEU A 48 -10.33 -18.50 4.63
N HIS A 49 -11.57 -18.11 4.96
CA HIS A 49 -12.04 -18.05 6.35
C HIS A 49 -12.03 -19.43 7.01
N GLU A 50 -12.59 -20.43 6.37
CA GLU A 50 -12.65 -21.81 6.90
C GLU A 50 -11.24 -22.38 7.17
N ILE A 51 -10.29 -22.13 6.28
CA ILE A 51 -8.91 -22.64 6.42
C ILE A 51 -8.11 -21.86 7.46
N THR A 52 -8.29 -20.53 7.51
CA THR A 52 -7.41 -19.64 8.27
C THR A 52 -7.98 -19.18 9.59
N LEU A 53 -9.29 -19.25 9.76
CA LEU A 53 -10.08 -18.67 10.85
C LEU A 53 -9.88 -17.14 11.00
N ILE A 54 -9.39 -16.47 9.95
CA ILE A 54 -9.29 -15.02 9.90
C ILE A 54 -10.68 -14.45 9.60
N ASP A 55 -11.07 -13.44 10.35
CA ASP A 55 -12.37 -12.78 10.15
C ASP A 55 -12.52 -12.30 8.69
N PRO A 56 -13.69 -12.56 8.06
CA PRO A 56 -13.96 -12.17 6.68
C PRO A 56 -13.79 -10.69 6.38
N TRP A 57 -13.93 -9.82 7.40
CA TRP A 57 -13.68 -8.39 7.22
C TRP A 57 -12.23 -8.11 6.78
N PHE A 58 -11.25 -8.70 7.48
CA PHE A 58 -9.84 -8.56 7.11
C PHE A 58 -9.53 -9.17 5.75
N LEU A 59 -10.12 -10.33 5.44
CA LEU A 59 -9.94 -10.97 4.14
C LEU A 59 -10.49 -10.11 2.99
N ARG A 60 -11.62 -9.42 3.20
CA ARG A 60 -12.16 -8.44 2.23
C ARG A 60 -11.18 -7.29 2.00
N GLN A 61 -10.60 -6.71 3.06
CA GLN A 61 -9.62 -5.63 2.92
C GLN A 61 -8.39 -6.06 2.10
N ILE A 62 -7.91 -7.28 2.32
CA ILE A 62 -6.81 -7.83 1.51
C ILE A 62 -7.26 -8.04 0.05
N LYS A 63 -8.49 -8.52 -0.14
CA LYS A 63 -9.05 -8.74 -1.48
C LYS A 63 -9.14 -7.44 -2.29
N GLU A 64 -9.54 -6.34 -1.68
CA GLU A 64 -9.57 -5.02 -2.33
C GLU A 64 -8.20 -4.60 -2.85
N ILE A 65 -7.12 -4.86 -2.08
CA ILE A 65 -5.75 -4.58 -2.52
C ILE A 65 -5.36 -5.48 -3.70
N VAL A 66 -5.74 -6.76 -3.67
CA VAL A 66 -5.47 -7.73 -4.74
C VAL A 66 -6.23 -7.35 -6.02
N ASP A 67 -7.48 -6.92 -5.88
CA ASP A 67 -8.30 -6.48 -7.01
C ASP A 67 -7.76 -5.19 -7.63
N MET A 68 -7.32 -4.25 -6.80
CA MET A 68 -6.67 -3.03 -7.27
C MET A 68 -5.38 -3.32 -8.04
N GLU A 69 -4.60 -4.32 -7.62
CA GLU A 69 -3.43 -4.77 -8.37
C GLU A 69 -3.80 -5.24 -9.78
N GLY A 70 -4.89 -6.00 -9.91
CA GLY A 70 -5.45 -6.41 -11.21
C GLY A 70 -5.83 -5.20 -12.06
N GLN A 71 -6.62 -4.27 -11.50
CA GLN A 71 -7.04 -3.04 -12.20
C GLN A 71 -5.86 -2.22 -12.71
N ILE A 72 -4.80 -2.07 -11.90
CA ILE A 72 -3.58 -1.34 -12.30
C ILE A 72 -2.91 -1.99 -13.51
N ARG A 73 -2.82 -3.32 -13.53
CA ARG A 73 -2.20 -4.07 -14.65
C ARG A 73 -3.03 -3.98 -15.91
N ASP A 74 -4.33 -4.23 -15.80
CA ASP A 74 -5.26 -4.24 -16.93
C ASP A 74 -5.32 -2.85 -17.59
N PHE A 75 -5.34 -1.81 -16.77
CA PHE A 75 -5.30 -0.43 -17.26
C PHE A 75 -4.06 -0.16 -18.13
N ALA A 76 -2.89 -0.60 -17.69
CA ALA A 76 -1.63 -0.39 -18.41
C ALA A 76 -1.57 -1.14 -19.76
N LEU A 77 -2.31 -2.23 -19.91
CA LEU A 77 -2.40 -2.98 -21.16
C LEU A 77 -3.31 -2.32 -22.19
N ALA A 78 -4.33 -1.60 -21.73
CA ALA A 78 -5.40 -1.06 -22.56
C ALA A 78 -5.26 0.44 -22.87
N ASN A 79 -4.47 1.19 -22.09
CA ASN A 79 -4.52 2.65 -22.11
C ASN A 79 -3.16 3.32 -22.23
N SER A 80 -3.19 4.58 -22.68
CA SER A 80 -2.01 5.44 -22.69
C SER A 80 -1.64 5.90 -21.27
N MET A 81 -0.36 5.78 -20.94
CA MET A 81 0.23 6.15 -19.64
C MET A 81 0.80 7.57 -19.71
N THR A 82 -0.01 8.54 -20.12
CA THR A 82 0.38 9.95 -20.26
C THR A 82 -0.31 10.84 -19.24
N PRO A 83 0.31 11.95 -18.81
CA PRO A 83 -0.28 12.88 -17.83
C PRO A 83 -1.64 13.46 -18.26
N ASP A 84 -1.87 13.57 -19.56
CA ASP A 84 -3.09 14.13 -20.14
C ASP A 84 -4.28 13.17 -20.09
N ASN A 85 -4.05 11.90 -19.75
CA ASN A 85 -5.12 10.92 -19.62
C ASN A 85 -5.74 10.97 -18.21
N PRO A 86 -6.98 11.48 -18.04
CA PRO A 86 -7.60 11.63 -16.73
C PRO A 86 -7.87 10.29 -16.03
N GLU A 87 -8.12 9.23 -16.80
CA GLU A 87 -8.32 7.88 -16.25
C GLU A 87 -7.02 7.34 -15.67
N MET A 88 -5.89 7.58 -16.34
CA MET A 88 -4.57 7.22 -15.83
C MET A 88 -4.28 7.97 -14.52
N VAL A 89 -4.57 9.26 -14.43
CA VAL A 89 -4.38 10.05 -13.21
C VAL A 89 -5.24 9.49 -12.06
N ALA A 90 -6.50 9.12 -12.36
CA ALA A 90 -7.38 8.53 -11.36
C ALA A 90 -6.88 7.17 -10.85
N VAL A 91 -6.44 6.28 -11.75
CA VAL A 91 -5.86 4.98 -11.39
C VAL A 91 -4.56 5.16 -10.59
N LEU A 92 -3.69 6.08 -11.00
CA LEU A 92 -2.44 6.39 -10.30
C LEU A 92 -2.72 6.88 -8.88
N ARG A 93 -3.63 7.83 -8.70
CA ARG A 93 -4.02 8.34 -7.37
C ARG A 93 -4.58 7.23 -6.50
N LYS A 94 -5.54 6.47 -7.00
CA LYS A 94 -6.15 5.35 -6.28
C LYS A 94 -5.11 4.29 -5.89
N ALA A 95 -4.19 3.96 -6.79
CA ALA A 95 -3.09 3.06 -6.48
C ALA A 95 -2.21 3.58 -5.32
N LYS A 96 -1.95 4.90 -5.28
CA LYS A 96 -1.19 5.51 -4.17
C LYS A 96 -1.97 5.49 -2.86
N GLU A 97 -3.27 5.74 -2.88
CA GLU A 97 -4.18 5.62 -1.72
C GLU A 97 -4.18 4.19 -1.17
N PHE A 98 -4.14 3.17 -2.03
CA PHE A 98 -4.00 1.75 -1.66
C PHE A 98 -2.58 1.34 -1.23
N GLY A 99 -1.62 2.27 -1.19
CA GLY A 99 -0.27 2.04 -0.69
C GLY A 99 0.71 1.42 -1.69
N PHE A 100 0.36 1.35 -2.98
CA PHE A 100 1.30 0.87 -4.00
C PHE A 100 2.48 1.85 -4.15
N SER A 101 3.70 1.34 -4.00
CA SER A 101 4.92 2.12 -4.19
C SER A 101 5.18 2.43 -5.66
N ASP A 102 5.97 3.47 -5.93
CA ASP A 102 6.39 3.80 -7.30
C ASP A 102 7.12 2.61 -7.95
N ARG A 103 7.88 1.85 -7.18
CA ARG A 103 8.55 0.63 -7.62
C ARG A 103 7.58 -0.49 -8.03
N GLN A 104 6.48 -0.68 -7.29
CA GLN A 104 5.45 -1.67 -7.66
C GLN A 104 4.73 -1.27 -8.95
N LEU A 105 4.37 0.00 -9.09
CA LEU A 105 3.78 0.54 -10.31
C LEU A 105 4.72 0.42 -11.51
N ALA A 106 6.01 0.72 -11.32
CA ALA A 106 7.04 0.55 -12.34
C ALA A 106 7.13 -0.89 -12.86
N GLU A 107 7.09 -1.87 -11.96
CA GLU A 107 7.12 -3.29 -12.34
C GLU A 107 5.83 -3.71 -13.08
N MET A 108 4.65 -3.27 -12.61
CA MET A 108 3.37 -3.59 -13.25
C MET A 108 3.21 -2.91 -14.62
N TRP A 109 3.69 -1.69 -14.75
CA TRP A 109 3.59 -0.89 -15.97
C TRP A 109 4.78 -1.04 -16.89
N LYS A 110 5.78 -1.84 -16.50
CA LYS A 110 7.03 -2.08 -17.25
C LYS A 110 7.73 -0.77 -17.63
N LYS A 111 7.79 0.16 -16.69
CA LYS A 111 8.46 1.45 -16.82
C LYS A 111 9.56 1.60 -15.76
N PRO A 112 10.53 2.50 -15.97
CA PRO A 112 11.47 2.88 -14.91
C PRO A 112 10.75 3.53 -13.71
N GLU A 113 11.22 3.29 -12.50
CA GLU A 113 10.65 3.90 -11.29
C GLU A 113 10.70 5.44 -11.33
N GLY A 114 11.77 5.98 -11.95
CA GLY A 114 11.92 7.43 -12.14
C GLY A 114 10.80 8.05 -12.95
N ASP A 115 10.31 7.34 -13.98
CA ASP A 115 9.21 7.80 -14.83
C ASP A 115 7.90 7.85 -14.06
N ILE A 116 7.64 6.85 -13.20
CA ILE A 116 6.48 6.84 -12.32
C ILE A 116 6.51 8.03 -11.35
N ARG A 117 7.68 8.31 -10.79
CA ARG A 117 7.88 9.46 -9.89
C ARG A 117 7.66 10.79 -10.62
N ALA A 118 8.17 10.92 -11.84
CA ALA A 118 7.96 12.11 -12.67
C ALA A 118 6.47 12.28 -12.98
N LEU A 119 5.81 11.24 -13.47
CA LEU A 119 4.38 11.23 -13.78
C LEU A 119 3.53 11.64 -12.57
N ARG A 120 3.85 11.09 -11.39
CA ARG A 120 3.15 11.40 -10.15
C ARG A 120 3.27 12.88 -9.77
N ARG A 121 4.43 13.48 -9.96
CA ARG A 121 4.67 14.91 -9.70
C ARG A 121 3.95 15.79 -10.71
N GLU A 122 4.01 15.44 -11.97
CA GLU A 122 3.38 16.18 -13.07
C GLU A 122 1.86 16.19 -12.93
N THR A 123 1.27 15.09 -12.50
CA THR A 123 -0.19 14.98 -12.26
C THR A 123 -0.65 15.48 -10.88
N GLY A 124 0.26 16.04 -10.06
CA GLY A 124 -0.06 16.49 -8.71
C GLY A 124 -0.45 15.36 -7.75
N THR A 125 -0.12 14.11 -8.09
CA THR A 125 -0.32 12.95 -7.19
C THR A 125 0.85 12.88 -6.20
N VAL A 126 0.82 13.76 -5.22
CA VAL A 126 1.85 13.88 -4.17
C VAL A 126 1.26 13.53 -2.80
N PRO A 127 2.10 13.03 -1.87
CA PRO A 127 1.62 12.77 -0.52
C PRO A 127 1.25 14.06 0.19
N THR A 128 0.28 13.96 1.06
CA THR A 128 -0.15 14.97 2.03
C THR A 128 0.10 14.45 3.44
N TYR A 129 0.00 15.31 4.43
CA TYR A 129 0.31 14.95 5.81
C TYR A 129 -0.81 15.43 6.72
N TYR A 130 -1.25 14.54 7.58
CA TYR A 130 -2.28 14.80 8.56
C TYR A 130 -1.73 14.64 9.97
N LEU A 131 -2.23 15.45 10.88
CA LEU A 131 -1.91 15.36 12.31
C LEU A 131 -2.52 14.07 12.89
N VAL A 132 -1.74 13.38 13.71
CA VAL A 132 -2.28 12.25 14.46
C VAL A 132 -3.12 12.78 15.60
N ASP A 133 -4.41 12.49 15.58
CA ASP A 133 -5.29 12.78 16.71
C ASP A 133 -5.01 11.81 17.86
N THR A 134 -4.27 12.31 18.85
CA THR A 134 -3.88 11.54 20.05
C THR A 134 -4.92 11.62 21.17
N CYS A 135 -6.01 12.38 20.95
CA CYS A 135 -7.03 12.66 21.96
C CYS A 135 -8.42 12.15 21.57
N ALA A 136 -8.52 11.31 20.53
CA ALA A 136 -9.78 10.73 20.03
C ALA A 136 -10.89 11.79 19.79
N ALA A 137 -10.52 12.96 19.28
CA ALA A 137 -11.36 14.12 19.05
C ALA A 137 -12.04 14.71 20.32
N GLU A 138 -11.65 14.28 21.52
CA GLU A 138 -12.16 14.85 22.76
C GLU A 138 -11.54 16.22 23.07
N PHE A 139 -10.28 16.41 22.67
CA PHE A 139 -9.50 17.63 22.85
C PHE A 139 -8.65 17.89 21.61
N GLU A 140 -8.23 19.14 21.42
CA GLU A 140 -7.27 19.48 20.40
C GLU A 140 -5.91 18.80 20.65
N ALA A 141 -5.41 18.06 19.66
CA ALA A 141 -4.14 17.37 19.78
C ALA A 141 -2.98 18.36 19.54
N TYR A 142 -2.14 18.56 20.54
CA TYR A 142 -0.97 19.44 20.45
C TYR A 142 0.33 18.71 20.10
N THR A 143 0.29 17.39 19.97
CA THR A 143 1.47 16.57 19.64
C THR A 143 1.80 16.71 18.17
N PRO A 144 3.06 17.02 17.79
CA PRO A 144 3.46 17.23 16.39
C PRO A 144 3.72 15.91 15.68
N TYR A 145 2.82 14.96 15.78
CA TYR A 145 2.89 13.68 15.08
C TYR A 145 2.09 13.77 13.79
N TYR A 146 2.75 13.46 12.69
CA TYR A 146 2.12 13.45 11.37
C TYR A 146 2.26 12.08 10.72
N TYR A 147 1.23 11.70 9.96
CA TYR A 147 1.31 10.57 9.05
C TYR A 147 1.16 11.04 7.61
N SER A 148 1.80 10.31 6.69
CA SER A 148 1.72 10.60 5.26
C SER A 148 0.61 9.79 4.62
N THR A 149 -0.17 10.43 3.76
CA THR A 149 -1.28 9.82 3.01
C THR A 149 -1.36 10.42 1.61
N TYR A 150 -2.28 9.94 0.78
CA TYR A 150 -2.62 10.50 -0.53
C TYR A 150 -4.05 11.06 -0.57
N GLU A 151 -4.62 11.35 0.58
CA GLU A 151 -5.92 11.98 0.70
C GLU A 151 -5.88 13.46 0.27
N LYS A 152 -7.06 14.07 0.22
CA LYS A 152 -7.19 15.49 -0.12
C LYS A 152 -7.00 16.34 1.14
N GLY A 153 -6.14 17.35 1.04
CA GLY A 153 -5.84 18.25 2.13
C GLY A 153 -4.43 18.03 2.69
N ASP A 154 -3.97 18.96 3.50
CA ASP A 154 -2.67 18.93 4.17
C ASP A 154 -2.79 19.77 5.44
N GLU A 155 -2.46 19.20 6.59
CA GLU A 155 -2.53 19.85 7.90
C GLU A 155 -1.16 20.37 8.35
N VAL A 156 -0.12 20.25 7.53
CA VAL A 156 1.22 20.71 7.88
C VAL A 156 1.27 22.24 7.95
N GLN A 157 1.59 22.73 9.14
CA GLN A 157 1.88 24.16 9.36
C GLN A 157 3.38 24.39 9.28
N THR A 158 3.84 24.92 8.16
CA THR A 158 5.26 25.25 8.00
C THR A 158 5.56 26.63 8.60
N LYS A 159 6.66 26.73 9.36
CA LYS A 159 7.19 28.00 9.84
C LYS A 159 8.33 28.46 8.94
N ASP A 160 8.48 29.76 8.76
CA ASP A 160 9.63 30.35 8.06
C ASP A 160 10.84 30.40 9.00
N CYS A 161 11.55 29.28 9.10
CA CYS A 161 12.76 29.13 9.91
C CYS A 161 13.69 28.10 9.27
N ARG A 162 14.94 28.07 9.70
CA ARG A 162 15.86 26.99 9.33
C ARG A 162 15.32 25.66 9.84
N LYS A 163 15.33 24.65 8.97
CA LYS A 163 14.82 23.32 9.27
C LYS A 163 15.92 22.27 9.20
N VAL A 164 15.92 21.35 10.13
CA VAL A 164 16.82 20.19 10.16
C VAL A 164 15.98 18.93 10.08
N LEU A 165 16.25 18.09 9.10
CA LEU A 165 15.62 16.77 9.00
C LEU A 165 16.54 15.73 9.64
N ILE A 166 16.02 15.00 10.63
CA ILE A 166 16.72 13.90 11.25
C ILE A 166 16.05 12.59 10.77
N LEU A 167 16.83 11.75 10.11
CA LEU A 167 16.39 10.41 9.71
C LEU A 167 16.75 9.44 10.83
N GLY A 168 15.75 9.05 11.61
CA GLY A 168 15.89 8.05 12.67
C GLY A 168 15.59 6.64 12.19
N GLY A 169 15.74 5.65 13.07
CA GLY A 169 15.43 4.25 12.82
C GLY A 169 13.93 3.94 12.74
N GLY A 170 13.10 4.93 12.98
CA GLY A 170 11.64 4.82 13.03
C GLY A 170 11.14 4.18 14.33
N PRO A 171 10.12 4.75 14.96
CA PRO A 171 9.51 4.18 16.16
C PRO A 171 8.60 3.02 15.74
N ASN A 172 9.07 1.83 15.94
CA ASN A 172 8.29 0.63 15.62
C ASN A 172 7.59 0.02 16.84
N ARG A 173 7.79 0.62 18.02
CA ARG A 173 7.22 0.14 19.30
C ARG A 173 6.89 1.33 20.19
N ILE A 174 5.89 1.15 21.03
CA ILE A 174 5.61 2.05 22.15
C ILE A 174 6.86 2.12 23.04
N GLY A 175 7.28 3.31 23.45
CA GLY A 175 8.47 3.55 24.25
C GLY A 175 9.80 3.55 23.48
N GLN A 176 9.78 3.57 22.15
CA GLN A 176 10.99 3.59 21.31
C GLN A 176 11.06 4.75 20.31
N GLY A 177 10.21 5.74 20.44
CA GLY A 177 10.16 6.83 19.48
C GLY A 177 10.56 8.15 20.10
N ILE A 178 9.58 8.76 20.68
CA ILE A 178 9.65 10.15 21.11
C ILE A 178 10.44 10.39 22.38
N GLU A 179 10.71 9.35 23.15
CA GLU A 179 11.44 9.48 24.40
C GLU A 179 12.96 9.64 24.20
N PHE A 180 13.46 9.59 22.97
CA PHE A 180 14.88 9.65 22.64
C PHE A 180 15.22 10.73 21.63
#